data_1475fbdf79893b83d336819af12d6054
#
_entry.id   1475fbdf79893b83d336819af12d6054
#
_cell.length_a   1.000
_cell.length_b   1.000
_cell.length_c   1.000
_cell.angle_alpha   90.00
_cell.angle_beta   90.00
_cell.angle_gamma   90.00
#
_symmetry.space_group_name_H-M   'P 1'
#
loop_
_entity.id
_entity.type
_entity.pdbx_description
1 polymer ?
#
loop_
_entity_poly.entity_id
_entity_poly.type
_entity_poly.pdbx_seq_one_letter_code
_entity_poly.pdbx_strand_id
1 'polypeptide(L)'
;MAVFMKRFGLILCFLLSFAAVPAYAEVNEADIAKAEKYFQNLKTAQARFVQTTHTGQQMTGTFYLSRPGKLRFEYDPPVKDYVVADGTFIYFYDGELDEQTNAPIGTTLADFFLRKDFTLHGDLTVRQTRRAGGFLQIEVTQTDDPDEGTLTFAFTEDPFALKKWRVIDAQGAITEVELFYLKTGVELDKKMFAYVNPNLKDENRKPSFNE
;
A
#
# COMPACT_ATOMS: atom_id res chain seq x y z
N MET A 1 -38.05 33.81 -71.62
CA MET A 1 -37.12 32.66 -71.55
C MET A 1 -36.10 32.95 -70.48
N ALA A 2 -36.34 32.46 -69.26
CA ALA A 2 -35.55 32.80 -68.06
C ALA A 2 -34.64 31.64 -67.71
N VAL A 3 -33.36 31.85 -67.68
CA VAL A 3 -32.34 30.86 -67.32
C VAL A 3 -32.12 30.91 -65.81
N PHE A 4 -32.43 29.80 -65.16
CA PHE A 4 -32.31 29.59 -63.73
C PHE A 4 -30.85 29.16 -63.41
N MET A 5 -30.07 30.01 -62.74
CA MET A 5 -28.67 29.72 -62.33
C MET A 5 -28.67 29.14 -60.95
N LYS A 6 -28.46 27.82 -60.77
CA LYS A 6 -28.29 27.15 -59.49
C LYS A 6 -26.91 27.46 -58.88
N ARG A 7 -26.90 28.17 -57.80
CA ARG A 7 -25.69 28.35 -56.93
C ARG A 7 -25.45 27.09 -56.13
N PHE A 8 -24.37 26.36 -56.42
CA PHE A 8 -23.86 25.25 -55.59
C PHE A 8 -22.98 25.83 -54.49
N GLY A 9 -23.49 25.79 -53.24
CA GLY A 9 -22.70 26.18 -52.08
C GLY A 9 -21.83 25.00 -51.62
N LEU A 10 -20.52 25.15 -51.76
CA LEU A 10 -19.51 24.21 -51.26
C LEU A 10 -19.36 24.38 -49.75
N ILE A 11 -19.96 23.46 -48.96
CA ILE A 11 -19.75 23.41 -47.50
C ILE A 11 -18.43 22.68 -47.24
N LEU A 12 -17.39 23.44 -46.92
CA LEU A 12 -16.08 22.91 -46.49
C LEU A 12 -16.19 22.51 -45.03
N CYS A 13 -16.44 21.21 -44.75
CA CYS A 13 -16.34 20.64 -43.41
C CYS A 13 -14.88 20.60 -42.95
N PHE A 14 -14.51 21.52 -42.07
CA PHE A 14 -13.23 21.51 -41.37
C PHE A 14 -13.26 20.42 -40.29
N LEU A 15 -12.72 19.23 -40.59
CA LEU A 15 -12.48 18.17 -39.62
C LEU A 15 -11.34 18.61 -38.69
N LEU A 16 -11.68 19.16 -37.52
CA LEU A 16 -10.71 19.32 -36.44
C LEU A 16 -10.32 17.94 -35.94
N SER A 17 -9.19 17.42 -36.40
CA SER A 17 -8.53 16.25 -35.84
C SER A 17 -8.01 16.63 -34.44
N PHE A 18 -8.72 16.25 -33.39
CA PHE A 18 -8.23 16.30 -32.03
C PHE A 18 -7.11 15.25 -31.92
N ALA A 19 -5.88 15.67 -32.07
CA ALA A 19 -4.71 14.84 -31.72
C ALA A 19 -4.78 14.59 -30.22
N ALA A 20 -5.14 13.38 -29.80
CA ALA A 20 -4.99 12.95 -28.42
C ALA A 20 -3.48 12.96 -28.10
N VAL A 21 -3.03 13.94 -27.36
CA VAL A 21 -1.67 13.97 -26.80
C VAL A 21 -1.61 12.82 -25.79
N PRO A 22 -0.68 11.86 -25.94
CA PRO A 22 -0.51 10.83 -24.92
C PRO A 22 -0.19 11.53 -23.59
N ALA A 23 -1.00 11.28 -22.58
CA ALA A 23 -0.71 11.74 -21.23
C ALA A 23 0.49 10.93 -20.72
N TYR A 24 1.67 11.52 -20.78
CA TYR A 24 2.83 10.93 -20.11
C TYR A 24 2.56 10.94 -18.62
N ALA A 25 2.86 9.80 -17.97
CA ALA A 25 2.82 9.73 -16.50
C ALA A 25 3.78 10.80 -15.97
N GLU A 26 3.25 11.77 -15.24
CA GLU A 26 4.05 12.86 -14.69
C GLU A 26 4.70 12.40 -13.39
N VAL A 27 6.01 12.60 -13.28
CA VAL A 27 6.77 12.37 -12.04
C VAL A 27 7.15 13.73 -11.48
N ASN A 28 6.64 14.04 -10.28
CA ASN A 28 6.89 15.32 -9.60
C ASN A 28 7.85 15.11 -8.43
N GLU A 29 9.07 15.57 -8.57
CA GLU A 29 10.14 15.42 -7.56
C GLU A 29 9.80 16.09 -6.21
N ALA A 30 9.06 17.18 -6.21
CA ALA A 30 8.64 17.84 -4.97
C ALA A 30 7.65 16.98 -4.17
N ASP A 31 6.75 16.25 -4.85
CA ASP A 31 5.81 15.32 -4.22
C ASP A 31 6.55 14.09 -3.67
N ILE A 32 7.55 13.59 -4.41
CA ILE A 32 8.43 12.50 -3.96
C ILE A 32 9.18 12.91 -2.69
N ALA A 33 9.87 14.04 -2.72
CA ALA A 33 10.63 14.54 -1.56
C ALA A 33 9.72 14.77 -0.34
N LYS A 34 8.47 15.22 -0.55
CA LYS A 34 7.49 15.38 0.52
C LYS A 34 7.10 14.05 1.16
N ALA A 35 6.87 13.01 0.35
CA ALA A 35 6.57 11.66 0.83
C ALA A 35 7.76 11.02 1.56
N GLU A 36 8.98 11.14 1.02
CA GLU A 36 10.18 10.65 1.67
C GLU A 36 10.38 11.29 3.04
N LYS A 37 10.27 12.62 3.12
CA LYS A 37 10.36 13.36 4.39
C LYS A 37 9.30 12.90 5.39
N TYR A 38 8.07 12.65 4.94
CA TYR A 38 7.01 12.12 5.79
C TYR A 38 7.42 10.78 6.40
N PHE A 39 7.84 9.81 5.58
CA PHE A 39 8.26 8.50 6.06
C PHE A 39 9.54 8.55 6.91
N GLN A 40 10.51 9.39 6.60
CA GLN A 40 11.72 9.56 7.41
C GLN A 40 11.40 10.07 8.82
N ASN A 41 10.37 10.91 8.95
CA ASN A 41 9.92 11.45 10.24
C ASN A 41 8.96 10.49 10.99
N LEU A 42 8.31 9.58 10.30
CA LEU A 42 7.38 8.61 10.88
C LEU A 42 8.17 7.53 11.64
N LYS A 43 8.21 7.61 12.97
CA LYS A 43 8.93 6.64 13.83
C LYS A 43 7.98 5.59 14.39
N THR A 44 6.90 6.02 15.02
CA THR A 44 5.87 5.14 15.56
C THR A 44 4.50 5.60 15.12
N ALA A 45 3.59 4.64 14.92
CA ALA A 45 2.20 4.93 14.58
C ALA A 45 1.26 3.84 15.09
N GLN A 46 0.01 4.24 15.31
CA GLN A 46 -1.12 3.36 15.54
C GLN A 46 -2.31 3.87 14.75
N ALA A 47 -3.04 2.96 14.09
CA ALA A 47 -4.24 3.30 13.34
C ALA A 47 -5.23 2.13 13.37
N ARG A 48 -6.51 2.42 13.16
CA ARG A 48 -7.44 1.40 12.67
C ARG A 48 -7.22 1.23 11.18
N PHE A 49 -7.45 0.04 10.64
CA PHE A 49 -7.36 -0.18 9.20
C PHE A 49 -8.57 -0.95 8.67
N VAL A 50 -8.82 -0.76 7.38
CA VAL A 50 -9.64 -1.62 6.54
C VAL A 50 -8.75 -2.15 5.43
N GLN A 51 -8.62 -3.47 5.33
CA GLN A 51 -7.97 -4.14 4.23
C GLN A 51 -9.03 -4.68 3.27
N THR A 52 -8.86 -4.37 1.99
CA THR A 52 -9.75 -4.88 0.92
C THR A 52 -8.93 -5.73 -0.04
N THR A 53 -9.34 -6.97 -0.26
CA THR A 53 -8.72 -7.90 -1.20
C THR A 53 -9.23 -7.71 -2.63
N HIS A 54 -8.59 -8.36 -3.61
CA HIS A 54 -9.02 -8.34 -5.03
C HIS A 54 -10.45 -8.88 -5.24
N THR A 55 -10.95 -9.74 -4.33
CA THR A 55 -12.32 -10.26 -4.36
C THR A 55 -13.34 -9.29 -3.78
N GLY A 56 -12.88 -8.16 -3.21
CA GLY A 56 -13.73 -7.20 -2.51
C GLY A 56 -14.02 -7.58 -1.05
N GLN A 57 -13.45 -8.67 -0.53
CA GLN A 57 -13.54 -9.02 0.89
C GLN A 57 -12.85 -7.94 1.72
N GLN A 58 -13.50 -7.53 2.80
CA GLN A 58 -12.97 -6.53 3.72
C GLN A 58 -12.70 -7.16 5.09
N MET A 59 -11.54 -6.82 5.63
CA MET A 59 -11.11 -7.15 6.98
C MET A 59 -10.71 -5.88 7.71
N THR A 60 -11.03 -5.79 8.98
CA THR A 60 -10.68 -4.63 9.82
C THR A 60 -9.72 -5.05 10.92
N GLY A 61 -9.05 -4.07 11.50
CA GLY A 61 -8.12 -4.35 12.59
C GLY A 61 -7.39 -3.12 13.09
N THR A 62 -6.32 -3.36 13.84
CA THR A 62 -5.42 -2.31 14.34
C THR A 62 -4.03 -2.53 13.79
N PHE A 63 -3.50 -1.47 13.21
CA PHE A 63 -2.14 -1.38 12.69
C PHE A 63 -1.23 -0.67 13.68
N TYR A 64 -0.05 -1.23 13.92
CA TYR A 64 1.00 -0.66 14.74
C TYR A 64 2.31 -0.64 13.94
N LEU A 65 3.04 0.45 14.04
CA LEU A 65 4.32 0.66 13.36
C LEU A 65 5.35 1.19 14.36
N SER A 66 6.54 0.59 14.37
CA SER A 66 7.70 1.10 15.10
C SER A 66 8.95 0.95 14.23
N ARG A 67 9.28 2.00 13.50
CA ARG A 67 10.42 2.01 12.58
C ARG A 67 11.76 2.17 13.29
N PRO A 68 12.82 1.54 12.75
CA PRO A 68 12.82 0.65 11.61
C PRO A 68 12.36 -0.78 11.96
N GLY A 69 11.89 -1.48 10.95
CA GLY A 69 11.77 -2.94 10.93
C GLY A 69 10.60 -3.56 11.68
N LYS A 70 9.77 -2.79 12.40
CA LYS A 70 8.71 -3.36 13.23
C LYS A 70 7.35 -2.88 12.83
N LEU A 71 6.44 -3.82 12.59
CA LEU A 71 5.01 -3.57 12.39
C LEU A 71 4.18 -4.71 12.97
N ARG A 72 2.90 -4.44 13.18
CA ARG A 72 1.92 -5.45 13.51
C ARG A 72 0.56 -5.07 12.93
N PHE A 73 -0.10 -6.05 12.29
CA PHE A 73 -1.51 -6.01 11.96
C PHE A 73 -2.22 -7.00 12.87
N GLU A 74 -3.18 -6.54 13.63
CA GLU A 74 -4.10 -7.37 14.42
C GLU A 74 -5.48 -7.22 13.84
N TYR A 75 -6.01 -8.31 13.29
CA TYR A 75 -7.35 -8.31 12.72
C TYR A 75 -8.40 -8.46 13.81
N ASP A 76 -9.56 -7.87 13.57
CA ASP A 76 -10.70 -7.99 14.49
C ASP A 76 -11.35 -9.37 14.37
N PRO A 77 -11.89 -9.91 15.46
CA PRO A 77 -12.69 -11.13 15.40
C PRO A 77 -13.84 -11.04 14.36
N PRO A 78 -14.15 -12.13 13.65
CA PRO A 78 -13.70 -13.49 13.91
C PRO A 78 -12.35 -13.88 13.27
N VAL A 79 -11.72 -12.98 12.51
CA VAL A 79 -10.43 -13.23 11.84
C VAL A 79 -9.34 -13.46 12.90
N LYS A 80 -8.62 -14.57 12.79
CA LYS A 80 -7.55 -14.94 13.71
C LYS A 80 -6.16 -14.67 13.13
N ASP A 81 -6.12 -14.16 11.91
CA ASP A 81 -4.88 -13.84 11.22
C ASP A 81 -4.15 -12.71 11.91
N TYR A 82 -2.85 -12.68 11.77
CA TYR A 82 -2.04 -11.52 12.09
C TYR A 82 -0.75 -11.47 11.26
N VAL A 83 -0.22 -10.28 11.12
CA VAL A 83 1.08 -10.03 10.51
C VAL A 83 1.96 -9.34 11.55
N VAL A 84 3.19 -9.82 11.71
CA VAL A 84 4.15 -9.16 12.59
C VAL A 84 5.53 -9.13 11.96
N ALA A 85 6.18 -7.96 12.00
CA ALA A 85 7.60 -7.82 11.66
C ALA A 85 8.38 -7.52 12.95
N ASP A 86 9.45 -8.31 13.17
CA ASP A 86 10.24 -8.26 14.41
C ASP A 86 11.54 -7.43 14.30
N GLY A 87 11.83 -6.97 13.09
CA GLY A 87 13.06 -6.26 12.73
C GLY A 87 13.97 -7.04 11.78
N THR A 88 13.69 -8.33 11.56
CA THR A 88 14.45 -9.22 10.70
C THR A 88 13.56 -9.92 9.68
N PHE A 89 12.44 -10.46 10.15
CA PHE A 89 11.46 -11.17 9.34
C PHE A 89 10.08 -10.54 9.48
N ILE A 90 9.25 -10.72 8.44
CA ILE A 90 7.81 -10.54 8.48
C ILE A 90 7.19 -11.93 8.56
N TYR A 91 6.34 -12.14 9.56
CA TYR A 91 5.59 -13.37 9.80
C TYR A 91 4.13 -13.13 9.44
N PHE A 92 3.57 -14.05 8.68
CA PHE A 92 2.16 -14.12 8.34
C PHE A 92 1.59 -15.36 8.99
N TYR A 93 0.57 -15.21 9.81
CA TYR A 93 -0.15 -16.32 10.40
C TYR A 93 -1.57 -16.35 9.86
N ASP A 94 -1.95 -17.49 9.28
CA ASP A 94 -3.29 -17.81 8.84
C ASP A 94 -3.99 -18.60 9.95
N GLY A 95 -4.99 -18.00 10.56
CA GLY A 95 -5.71 -18.59 11.68
C GLY A 95 -6.78 -19.60 11.28
N GLU A 96 -7.12 -19.71 9.99
CA GLU A 96 -8.04 -20.74 9.48
C GLU A 96 -7.29 -22.04 9.16
N LEU A 97 -6.13 -21.90 8.51
CA LEU A 97 -5.28 -23.06 8.13
C LEU A 97 -4.34 -23.48 9.25
N ASP A 98 -4.18 -22.64 10.28
CA ASP A 98 -3.20 -22.81 11.36
C ASP A 98 -1.76 -22.90 10.85
N GLU A 99 -1.46 -22.11 9.81
CA GLU A 99 -0.18 -22.09 9.12
C GLU A 99 0.55 -20.76 9.32
N GLN A 100 1.87 -20.83 9.34
CA GLN A 100 2.74 -19.67 9.39
C GLN A 100 3.71 -19.66 8.24
N THR A 101 3.81 -18.51 7.56
CA THR A 101 4.87 -18.24 6.60
C THR A 101 5.69 -17.04 7.04
N ASN A 102 6.93 -16.92 6.56
CA ASN A 102 7.76 -15.76 6.81
C ASN A 102 8.62 -15.40 5.61
N ALA A 103 9.00 -14.13 5.54
CA ALA A 103 9.94 -13.61 4.56
C ALA A 103 10.93 -12.64 5.24
N PRO A 104 12.19 -12.56 4.80
CA PRO A 104 13.11 -11.51 5.28
C PRO A 104 12.58 -10.12 4.92
N ILE A 105 12.79 -9.14 5.80
CA ILE A 105 12.49 -7.74 5.50
C ILE A 105 13.40 -7.27 4.36
N GLY A 106 12.85 -6.56 3.37
CA GLY A 106 13.54 -6.08 2.18
C GLY A 106 13.31 -6.92 0.93
N THR A 107 12.50 -7.99 1.03
CA THR A 107 12.24 -8.91 -0.09
C THR A 107 10.87 -8.71 -0.74
N THR A 108 10.01 -7.90 -0.17
CA THR A 108 8.65 -7.66 -0.69
C THR A 108 8.34 -6.18 -0.84
N LEU A 109 7.44 -5.83 -1.77
CA LEU A 109 6.96 -4.44 -1.91
C LEU A 109 6.23 -3.93 -0.66
N ALA A 110 5.69 -4.84 0.18
CA ALA A 110 4.92 -4.45 1.35
C ALA A 110 5.78 -3.97 2.52
N ASP A 111 7.08 -4.26 2.52
CA ASP A 111 7.94 -4.04 3.68
C ASP A 111 8.81 -2.77 3.62
N PHE A 112 8.78 -2.02 2.52
CA PHE A 112 9.71 -0.92 2.40
C PHE A 112 9.45 0.29 3.32
N PHE A 113 8.24 0.48 3.84
CA PHE A 113 8.12 1.45 4.93
C PHE A 113 8.73 0.97 6.25
N LEU A 114 9.20 -0.29 6.32
CA LEU A 114 9.98 -0.80 7.47
C LEU A 114 11.46 -0.44 7.38
N ARG A 115 11.97 -0.10 6.21
CA ARG A 115 13.39 0.22 5.99
C ARG A 115 13.84 1.37 6.88
N LYS A 116 15.07 1.30 7.36
CA LYS A 116 15.66 2.37 8.19
C LYS A 116 15.72 3.69 7.43
N ASP A 117 16.28 3.64 6.24
CA ASP A 117 16.45 4.79 5.37
C ASP A 117 15.43 4.67 4.22
N PHE A 118 14.29 5.34 4.39
CA PHE A 118 13.23 5.33 3.39
C PHE A 118 13.61 6.28 2.25
N THR A 119 13.66 5.74 1.05
CA THR A 119 13.79 6.48 -0.19
C THR A 119 12.88 5.88 -1.26
N LEU A 120 12.40 6.72 -2.17
CA LEU A 120 11.65 6.32 -3.37
C LEU A 120 12.56 6.28 -4.61
N HIS A 121 13.86 6.22 -4.38
CA HIS A 121 14.90 6.09 -5.39
C HIS A 121 15.78 4.87 -5.11
N GLY A 122 16.58 4.46 -6.10
CA GLY A 122 17.46 3.31 -5.98
C GLY A 122 16.74 1.99 -6.24
N ASP A 123 16.40 1.25 -5.19
CA ASP A 123 15.68 -0.04 -5.29
C ASP A 123 14.24 0.13 -5.81
N LEU A 124 13.74 1.35 -5.83
CA LEU A 124 12.42 1.69 -6.31
C LEU A 124 12.50 2.66 -7.48
N THR A 125 11.58 2.49 -8.41
CA THR A 125 11.33 3.40 -9.52
C THR A 125 9.94 4.00 -9.36
N VAL A 126 9.84 5.33 -9.23
CA VAL A 126 8.57 6.04 -9.27
C VAL A 126 8.04 6.03 -10.70
N ARG A 127 6.86 5.45 -10.89
CA ARG A 127 6.21 5.34 -12.19
C ARG A 127 5.38 6.57 -12.51
N GLN A 128 4.68 7.09 -11.52
CA GLN A 128 3.90 8.32 -11.65
C GLN A 128 3.59 8.94 -10.29
N THR A 129 3.36 10.25 -10.33
CA THR A 129 2.71 11.01 -9.27
C THR A 129 1.43 11.61 -9.84
N ARG A 130 0.33 11.58 -9.09
CA ARG A 130 -0.93 12.18 -9.53
C ARG A 130 -1.81 12.57 -8.36
N ARG A 131 -2.72 13.51 -8.59
CA ARG A 131 -3.80 13.83 -7.67
C ARG A 131 -5.10 13.22 -8.18
N ALA A 132 -5.62 12.25 -7.42
CA ALA A 132 -6.85 11.54 -7.76
C ALA A 132 -7.62 11.15 -6.50
N GLY A 133 -8.96 11.27 -6.54
CA GLY A 133 -9.83 10.89 -5.42
C GLY A 133 -9.58 11.71 -4.15
N GLY A 134 -9.05 12.92 -4.25
CA GLY A 134 -8.72 13.76 -3.11
C GLY A 134 -7.38 13.45 -2.43
N PHE A 135 -6.53 12.63 -3.07
CA PHE A 135 -5.23 12.23 -2.55
C PHE A 135 -4.10 12.53 -3.53
N LEU A 136 -2.93 12.86 -2.99
CA LEU A 136 -1.68 12.70 -3.72
C LEU A 136 -1.35 11.21 -3.77
N GLN A 137 -1.23 10.65 -4.97
CA GLN A 137 -0.88 9.26 -5.19
C GLN A 137 0.52 9.17 -5.82
N ILE A 138 1.35 8.28 -5.27
CA ILE A 138 2.70 7.97 -5.77
C ILE A 138 2.76 6.47 -6.01
N GLU A 139 2.96 6.09 -7.27
CA GLU A 139 3.06 4.70 -7.70
C GLU A 139 4.52 4.35 -7.94
N VAL A 140 4.93 3.20 -7.40
CA VAL A 140 6.31 2.70 -7.50
C VAL A 140 6.33 1.23 -7.88
N THR A 141 7.44 0.81 -8.49
CA THR A 141 7.80 -0.60 -8.74
C THR A 141 9.18 -0.87 -8.17
N GLN A 142 9.57 -2.12 -8.04
CA GLN A 142 10.96 -2.48 -7.83
C GLN A 142 11.76 -2.12 -9.08
N THR A 143 12.99 -1.60 -8.90
CA THR A 143 13.83 -1.17 -10.03
C THR A 143 14.36 -2.36 -10.81
N ASP A 144 14.81 -3.39 -10.09
CA ASP A 144 15.43 -4.59 -10.69
C ASP A 144 14.39 -5.60 -11.21
N ASP A 145 13.15 -5.56 -10.69
CA ASP A 145 12.07 -6.44 -11.13
C ASP A 145 10.72 -5.68 -11.13
N PRO A 146 10.47 -4.84 -12.16
CA PRO A 146 9.24 -4.04 -12.24
C PRO A 146 7.98 -4.87 -12.48
N ASP A 147 8.11 -6.14 -12.89
CA ASP A 147 6.99 -7.03 -13.18
C ASP A 147 6.51 -7.77 -11.91
N GLU A 148 7.25 -7.71 -10.80
CA GLU A 148 6.80 -8.25 -9.49
C GLU A 148 5.59 -7.51 -8.91
N GLY A 149 5.20 -6.39 -9.52
CA GLY A 149 3.99 -5.68 -9.15
C GLY A 149 4.19 -4.18 -8.90
N THR A 150 3.16 -3.54 -8.39
CA THR A 150 3.17 -2.10 -8.08
C THR A 150 2.71 -1.82 -6.66
N LEU A 151 3.24 -0.75 -6.09
CA LEU A 151 2.74 -0.20 -4.84
C LEU A 151 2.37 1.27 -5.06
N THR A 152 1.15 1.62 -4.69
CA THR A 152 0.67 2.99 -4.72
C THR A 152 0.43 3.49 -3.31
N PHE A 153 1.12 4.54 -2.91
CA PHE A 153 0.81 5.30 -1.70
C PHE A 153 -0.19 6.39 -2.00
N ALA A 154 -1.13 6.64 -1.09
CA ALA A 154 -2.07 7.74 -1.17
C ALA A 154 -2.02 8.57 0.12
N PHE A 155 -1.73 9.86 -0.03
CA PHE A 155 -1.60 10.81 1.07
C PHE A 155 -2.74 11.82 1.03
N THR A 156 -3.28 12.18 2.20
CA THR A 156 -3.99 13.44 2.36
C THR A 156 -3.00 14.59 2.22
N GLU A 157 -3.44 15.77 1.78
CA GLU A 157 -2.54 16.91 1.59
C GLU A 157 -2.63 17.96 2.73
N ASP A 158 -3.74 17.97 3.45
CA ASP A 158 -3.95 18.86 4.60
C ASP A 158 -4.76 18.15 5.71
N PRO A 159 -4.12 17.69 6.80
CA PRO A 159 -2.66 17.57 6.96
C PRO A 159 -2.06 16.52 6.02
N PHE A 160 -0.76 16.67 5.71
CA PHE A 160 -0.07 15.67 4.90
C PHE A 160 0.17 14.40 5.70
N ALA A 161 -0.51 13.32 5.34
CA ALA A 161 -0.43 12.05 6.05
C ALA A 161 -0.74 10.87 5.12
N LEU A 162 -0.09 9.73 5.35
CA LEU A 162 -0.45 8.49 4.67
C LEU A 162 -1.88 8.11 5.04
N LYS A 163 -2.72 7.95 4.03
CA LYS A 163 -4.12 7.55 4.21
C LYS A 163 -4.33 6.11 3.83
N LYS A 164 -3.72 5.67 2.73
CA LYS A 164 -3.82 4.29 2.26
C LYS A 164 -2.66 3.90 1.35
N TRP A 165 -2.52 2.61 1.16
CA TRP A 165 -1.68 2.06 0.10
C TRP A 165 -2.38 0.90 -0.59
N ARG A 166 -1.97 0.64 -1.82
CA ARG A 166 -2.45 -0.46 -2.65
C ARG A 166 -1.25 -1.20 -3.21
N VAL A 167 -1.26 -2.51 -3.07
CA VAL A 167 -0.33 -3.42 -3.73
C VAL A 167 -1.07 -4.14 -4.85
N ILE A 168 -0.46 -4.22 -6.02
CA ILE A 168 -0.85 -5.12 -7.10
C ILE A 168 0.33 -6.06 -7.28
N ASP A 169 0.14 -7.35 -7.04
CA ASP A 169 1.20 -8.34 -7.18
C ASP A 169 1.42 -8.77 -8.64
N ALA A 170 2.41 -9.66 -8.87
CA ALA A 170 2.76 -10.17 -10.19
C ALA A 170 1.61 -10.92 -10.90
N GLN A 171 0.63 -11.42 -10.15
CA GLN A 171 -0.56 -12.10 -10.66
C GLN A 171 -1.72 -11.15 -10.90
N GLY A 172 -1.55 -9.86 -10.58
CA GLY A 172 -2.59 -8.84 -10.70
C GLY A 172 -3.59 -8.83 -9.53
N ALA A 173 -3.33 -9.59 -8.46
CA ALA A 173 -4.18 -9.54 -7.28
C ALA A 173 -3.96 -8.23 -6.51
N ILE A 174 -5.06 -7.61 -6.09
CA ILE A 174 -5.04 -6.29 -5.46
C ILE A 174 -5.29 -6.45 -3.96
N THR A 175 -4.43 -5.83 -3.17
CA THR A 175 -4.65 -5.60 -1.74
C THR A 175 -4.56 -4.11 -1.46
N GLU A 176 -5.62 -3.53 -0.92
CA GLU A 176 -5.64 -2.14 -0.47
C GLU A 176 -5.82 -2.09 1.04
N VAL A 177 -5.02 -1.27 1.72
CA VAL A 177 -5.14 -0.99 3.15
C VAL A 177 -5.39 0.50 3.33
N GLU A 178 -6.50 0.85 3.97
CA GLU A 178 -6.86 2.21 4.32
C GLU A 178 -6.78 2.42 5.83
N LEU A 179 -6.13 3.53 6.24
CA LEU A 179 -5.92 3.89 7.64
C LEU A 179 -6.94 4.91 8.13
N PHE A 180 -7.41 4.69 9.37
CA PHE A 180 -8.33 5.57 10.08
C PHE A 180 -7.76 5.90 11.46
N TYR A 181 -8.00 7.10 11.92
CA TYR A 181 -7.59 7.56 13.26
C TYR A 181 -6.08 7.40 13.49
N LEU A 182 -5.28 7.68 12.45
CA LEU A 182 -3.83 7.58 12.51
C LEU A 182 -3.27 8.50 13.59
N LYS A 183 -2.53 7.92 14.54
CA LYS A 183 -1.77 8.61 15.58
C LYS A 183 -0.30 8.30 15.37
N THR A 184 0.54 9.32 15.36
CA THR A 184 1.99 9.20 15.23
C THR A 184 2.69 9.62 16.53
N GLY A 185 3.93 9.17 16.74
CA GLY A 185 4.69 9.48 17.96
C GLY A 185 4.15 8.79 19.21
N VAL A 186 3.41 7.69 19.06
CA VAL A 186 2.83 6.93 20.17
C VAL A 186 3.87 6.03 20.84
N GLU A 187 3.74 5.83 22.14
CA GLU A 187 4.51 4.82 22.87
C GLU A 187 3.92 3.43 22.62
N LEU A 188 4.77 2.48 22.23
CA LEU A 188 4.39 1.11 21.91
C LEU A 188 5.29 0.14 22.69
N ASP A 189 4.68 -0.91 23.29
CA ASP A 189 5.46 -1.98 23.92
C ASP A 189 6.23 -2.76 22.86
N LYS A 190 7.55 -2.82 23.01
CA LYS A 190 8.43 -3.53 22.06
C LYS A 190 8.12 -5.02 21.96
N LYS A 191 7.52 -5.61 23.00
CA LYS A 191 7.16 -7.03 23.05
C LYS A 191 6.03 -7.37 22.09
N MET A 192 5.18 -6.41 21.73
CA MET A 192 4.09 -6.64 20.78
C MET A 192 4.57 -6.98 19.37
N PHE A 193 5.83 -6.67 19.04
CA PHE A 193 6.45 -6.96 17.74
C PHE A 193 7.22 -8.29 17.71
N ALA A 194 7.17 -9.08 18.78
CA ALA A 194 7.70 -10.43 18.76
C ALA A 194 6.67 -11.40 18.15
N TYR A 195 7.12 -12.23 17.21
CA TYR A 195 6.30 -13.34 16.76
C TYR A 195 6.15 -14.37 17.88
N VAL A 196 4.94 -14.78 18.18
CA VAL A 196 4.65 -15.84 19.13
C VAL A 196 3.76 -16.84 18.43
N ASN A 197 4.25 -18.06 18.20
CA ASN A 197 3.46 -19.13 17.62
C ASN A 197 2.25 -19.43 18.54
N PRO A 198 1.00 -19.26 18.08
CA PRO A 198 -0.18 -19.51 18.89
C PRO A 198 -0.23 -20.94 19.42
N ASN A 199 0.22 -21.91 18.65
CA ASN A 199 0.18 -23.33 18.97
C ASN A 199 1.10 -23.71 20.13
N LEU A 200 2.24 -23.03 20.30
CA LEU A 200 3.14 -23.29 21.43
C LEU A 200 2.54 -22.88 22.79
N LYS A 201 1.52 -22.01 22.80
CA LYS A 201 0.83 -21.65 24.04
C LYS A 201 -0.12 -22.74 24.53
N ASP A 202 -0.69 -23.53 23.61
CA ASP A 202 -1.63 -24.59 23.95
C ASP A 202 -0.91 -25.91 24.34
N GLU A 203 0.27 -26.19 23.81
CA GLU A 203 1.05 -27.35 24.22
C GLU A 203 1.47 -27.31 25.70
N ASN A 204 1.72 -26.11 26.25
CA ASN A 204 2.01 -25.92 27.67
C ASN A 204 0.78 -25.96 28.60
N ARG A 205 -0.43 -26.11 28.04
CA ARG A 205 -1.70 -26.21 28.77
C ARG A 205 -2.23 -27.65 28.93
N LYS A 206 -1.54 -28.65 28.39
CA LYS A 206 -1.96 -30.03 28.62
C LYS A 206 -1.81 -30.32 30.12
N PRO A 207 -2.91 -30.63 30.83
CA PRO A 207 -2.78 -31.03 32.21
C PRO A 207 -1.93 -32.30 32.27
N SER A 208 -0.90 -32.30 33.10
CA SER A 208 -0.23 -33.51 33.49
C SER A 208 -1.27 -34.38 34.19
N PHE A 209 -1.75 -35.41 33.51
CA PHE A 209 -2.46 -36.50 34.18
C PHE A 209 -1.42 -37.21 35.03
N ASN A 210 -1.40 -36.88 36.34
CA ASN A 210 -0.75 -37.72 37.32
C ASN A 210 -1.62 -38.96 37.46
N GLU A 211 -1.07 -40.12 37.11
CA GLU A 211 -1.55 -41.44 37.53
C GLU A 211 -1.40 -41.60 39.04
#